data_bb5a3e25f7684816869348dd2d91c3cb
#
_entry.id   bb5a3e25f7684816869348dd2d91c3cb
#
_cell.length_a   1.000
_cell.length_b   1.000
_cell.length_c   1.000
_cell.angle_alpha   90.00
_cell.angle_beta   90.00
_cell.angle_gamma   90.00
#
_symmetry.space_group_name_H-M   'P 1'
#
loop_
_entity.id
_entity.type
_entity.pdbx_description
1 polymer ?
#
loop_
_entity_poly.entity_id
_entity_poly.type
_entity_poly.pdbx_seq_one_letter_code
_entity_poly.pdbx_strand_id
1 'polypeptide(L)'
;MGGEVSLRFSRRVDCPECKKEKRAPSPRCPSCRGIGRVQQESVIGIRVPPGVEDSEILRFKGQGNEGLSGGEAGDLHLLLSVRGHPALKRRGLDIYSELKLPESRLREGGAVEVATIRGSRRISLPPYTLSVKIFQLKGLGVQRRAGDFTDYGDHFVRVTAIKSEAIQEARGAPAAGGAWATAKSG
;
A
#
# COMPACT_ATOMS: atom_id res chain seq x y z
N MET A 1 4.43 1.43 -5.53
CA MET A 1 4.42 2.80 -6.04
C MET A 1 3.87 3.68 -4.93
N GLY A 2 4.51 4.81 -4.62
CA GLY A 2 3.97 5.78 -3.68
C GLY A 2 2.90 6.64 -4.35
N GLY A 3 2.22 7.47 -3.58
CA GLY A 3 1.18 8.36 -4.11
C GLY A 3 0.68 9.35 -3.06
N GLU A 4 -0.11 10.31 -3.49
CA GLU A 4 -0.82 11.23 -2.61
C GLU A 4 -2.27 10.76 -2.45
N VAL A 5 -2.72 10.73 -1.21
CA VAL A 5 -4.07 10.30 -0.83
C VAL A 5 -4.66 11.32 0.14
N SER A 6 -5.90 11.71 -0.07
CA SER A 6 -6.64 12.51 0.90
C SER A 6 -7.38 11.59 1.86
N LEU A 7 -7.06 11.71 3.14
CA LEU A 7 -7.71 10.94 4.20
C LEU A 7 -8.72 11.86 4.93
N ARG A 8 -9.96 11.40 5.03
CA ARG A 8 -10.99 11.99 5.87
C ARG A 8 -11.08 11.19 7.16
N PHE A 9 -11.01 11.88 8.29
CA PHE A 9 -11.10 11.27 9.61
C PHE A 9 -11.77 12.21 10.60
N SER A 10 -12.25 11.67 11.71
CA SER A 10 -12.88 12.43 12.77
C SER A 10 -11.90 12.59 13.93
N ARG A 11 -11.75 13.81 14.43
CA ARG A 11 -10.94 14.12 15.61
C ARG A 11 -11.74 14.92 16.65
N ARG A 12 -11.34 14.80 17.89
CA ARG A 12 -11.93 15.57 18.99
C ARG A 12 -11.25 16.92 19.09
N VAL A 13 -12.04 17.98 19.01
CA VAL A 13 -11.59 19.36 19.16
C VAL A 13 -12.36 20.04 20.28
N ASP A 14 -11.82 21.14 20.81
CA ASP A 14 -12.53 21.95 21.75
C ASP A 14 -13.82 22.51 21.12
N CYS A 15 -14.88 22.59 21.90
CA CYS A 15 -16.16 23.04 21.39
C CYS A 15 -16.02 24.46 20.83
N PRO A 16 -16.27 24.69 19.54
CA PRO A 16 -16.09 26.00 18.92
C PRO A 16 -16.97 27.07 19.50
N GLU A 17 -18.17 26.73 19.94
CA GLU A 17 -19.11 27.70 20.58
C GLU A 17 -18.62 28.14 21.96
N CYS A 18 -18.20 27.17 22.81
CA CYS A 18 -17.66 27.50 24.12
C CYS A 18 -16.35 28.30 24.02
N LYS A 19 -15.49 27.94 23.06
CA LYS A 19 -14.23 28.62 22.79
C LYS A 19 -14.45 30.05 22.28
N LYS A 20 -15.42 30.24 21.36
CA LYS A 20 -15.76 31.53 20.79
C LYS A 20 -16.30 32.51 21.88
N GLU A 21 -17.12 31.99 22.76
CA GLU A 21 -17.71 32.79 23.85
C GLU A 21 -16.82 32.87 25.11
N LYS A 22 -15.62 32.24 25.06
CA LYS A 22 -14.64 32.16 26.18
C LYS A 22 -15.30 31.72 27.50
N ARG A 23 -16.29 30.85 27.41
CA ARG A 23 -17.01 30.31 28.58
C ARG A 23 -16.65 28.88 28.88
N ALA A 24 -16.80 28.51 30.15
CA ALA A 24 -16.68 27.11 30.56
C ALA A 24 -17.76 26.23 29.86
N PRO A 25 -17.50 24.96 29.61
CA PRO A 25 -18.47 24.02 29.07
C PRO A 25 -19.74 24.01 29.94
N SER A 26 -20.89 24.12 29.30
CA SER A 26 -22.19 24.19 29.99
C SER A 26 -23.14 23.15 29.42
N PRO A 27 -23.98 22.50 30.26
CA PRO A 27 -25.04 21.60 29.79
C PRO A 27 -26.02 22.26 28.80
N ARG A 28 -26.10 23.58 28.80
CA ARG A 28 -26.94 24.37 27.88
C ARG A 28 -26.29 24.61 26.51
N CYS A 29 -25.01 24.23 26.33
CA CYS A 29 -24.38 24.38 25.01
C CYS A 29 -24.96 23.34 24.04
N PRO A 30 -25.56 23.75 22.91
CA PRO A 30 -26.21 22.84 21.98
C PRO A 30 -25.21 21.90 21.31
N SER A 31 -23.96 22.33 21.11
CA SER A 31 -22.94 21.56 20.41
C SER A 31 -22.26 20.53 21.30
N CYS A 32 -21.86 20.89 22.52
CA CYS A 32 -21.10 19.95 23.38
C CYS A 32 -21.88 19.42 24.58
N ARG A 33 -23.04 20.00 24.91
CA ARG A 33 -23.91 19.61 26.05
C ARG A 33 -23.14 19.46 27.35
N GLY A 34 -22.19 20.36 27.60
CA GLY A 34 -21.36 20.37 28.80
C GLY A 34 -20.06 19.57 28.74
N ILE A 35 -19.83 18.79 27.70
CA ILE A 35 -18.60 18.00 27.55
C ILE A 35 -17.40 18.91 27.23
N GLY A 36 -17.62 20.06 26.61
CA GLY A 36 -16.57 21.01 26.21
C GLY A 36 -15.84 20.59 24.92
N ARG A 37 -16.16 19.45 24.34
CA ARG A 37 -15.52 18.90 23.13
C ARG A 37 -16.56 18.39 22.16
N VAL A 38 -16.19 18.43 20.88
CA VAL A 38 -16.99 17.91 19.78
C VAL A 38 -16.13 17.10 18.82
N GLN A 39 -16.77 16.21 18.08
CA GLN A 39 -16.12 15.55 16.96
C GLN A 39 -16.18 16.47 15.74
N GLN A 40 -15.04 16.64 15.10
CA GLN A 40 -14.92 17.41 13.86
C GLN A 40 -14.30 16.56 12.78
N GLU A 41 -14.90 16.55 11.60
CA GLU A 41 -14.28 15.95 10.43
C GLU A 41 -13.11 16.81 9.94
N SER A 42 -12.02 16.17 9.66
CA SER A 42 -10.80 16.78 9.11
C SER A 42 -10.35 16.00 7.90
N VAL A 43 -9.78 16.71 6.94
CA VAL A 43 -9.18 16.12 5.74
C VAL A 43 -7.71 16.46 5.73
N ILE A 44 -6.87 15.45 5.56
CA ILE A 44 -5.42 15.61 5.45
C ILE A 44 -4.92 15.00 4.16
N GLY A 45 -4.04 15.71 3.45
CA GLY A 45 -3.28 15.17 2.33
C GLY A 45 -2.10 14.35 2.85
N ILE A 46 -2.02 13.11 2.44
CA ILE A 46 -0.99 12.16 2.87
C ILE A 46 -0.17 11.77 1.66
N ARG A 47 1.14 11.91 1.78
CA ARG A 47 2.08 11.37 0.81
C ARG A 47 2.60 10.04 1.30
N VAL A 48 2.13 8.95 0.69
CA VAL A 48 2.61 7.60 0.97
C VAL A 48 3.90 7.37 0.20
N PRO A 49 5.04 7.12 0.87
CA PRO A 49 6.29 6.86 0.17
C PRO A 49 6.24 5.54 -0.61
N PRO A 50 7.01 5.41 -1.69
CA PRO A 50 7.11 4.14 -2.40
C PRO A 50 7.80 3.08 -1.52
N GLY A 51 7.34 1.85 -1.61
CA GLY A 51 7.95 0.73 -0.91
C GLY A 51 7.52 0.52 0.54
N VAL A 52 6.50 1.24 1.03
CA VAL A 52 5.95 1.01 2.37
C VAL A 52 5.64 -0.48 2.60
N GLU A 53 5.83 -0.92 3.83
CA GLU A 53 5.53 -2.29 4.23
C GLU A 53 4.10 -2.38 4.78
N ASP A 54 3.58 -3.61 4.82
CA ASP A 54 2.32 -3.86 5.49
C ASP A 54 2.46 -3.58 6.98
N SER A 55 1.42 -3.01 7.57
CA SER A 55 1.41 -2.59 8.99
C SER A 55 2.42 -1.49 9.35
N GLU A 56 2.99 -0.78 8.36
CA GLU A 56 3.83 0.39 8.61
C GLU A 56 2.99 1.56 9.15
N ILE A 57 3.52 2.26 10.16
CA ILE A 57 2.83 3.38 10.81
C ILE A 57 3.43 4.70 10.33
N LEU A 58 2.59 5.55 9.74
CA LEU A 58 2.94 6.94 9.43
C LEU A 58 2.43 7.85 10.55
N ARG A 59 3.33 8.67 11.11
CA ARG A 59 3.02 9.62 12.18
C ARG A 59 2.94 11.03 11.63
N PHE A 60 1.83 11.72 11.93
CA PHE A 60 1.60 13.12 11.57
C PHE A 60 1.47 13.94 12.85
N LYS A 61 2.50 14.74 13.14
CA LYS A 61 2.57 15.55 14.36
C LYS A 61 1.45 16.59 14.42
N GLY A 62 0.79 16.69 15.57
CA GLY A 62 -0.22 17.69 15.84
C GLY A 62 -1.52 17.54 15.03
N GLN A 63 -1.71 16.42 14.32
CA GLN A 63 -2.92 16.19 13.51
C GLN A 63 -3.95 15.29 14.22
N GLY A 64 -3.68 14.85 15.44
CA GLY A 64 -4.59 14.06 16.25
C GLY A 64 -5.65 14.92 16.95
N ASN A 65 -6.14 14.43 18.09
CA ASN A 65 -7.09 15.14 18.93
C ASN A 65 -6.46 16.39 19.54
N GLU A 66 -7.22 17.48 19.71
CA GLU A 66 -6.74 18.65 20.46
C GLU A 66 -6.46 18.27 21.92
N GLY A 67 -5.45 18.86 22.52
CA GLY A 67 -5.11 18.68 23.93
C GLY A 67 -6.22 19.18 24.85
N LEU A 68 -6.19 18.79 26.10
CA LEU A 68 -7.12 19.29 27.13
C LEU A 68 -6.71 20.70 27.58
N SER A 69 -7.69 21.56 27.80
CA SER A 69 -7.48 22.88 28.38
C SER A 69 -6.43 23.74 27.67
N GLY A 70 -6.42 23.70 26.35
CA GLY A 70 -5.47 24.45 25.54
C GLY A 70 -4.09 23.81 25.40
N GLY A 71 -3.94 22.55 25.80
CA GLY A 71 -2.72 21.77 25.57
C GLY A 71 -2.48 21.53 24.08
N GLU A 72 -1.27 21.07 23.77
CA GLU A 72 -0.88 20.75 22.39
C GLU A 72 -1.72 19.60 21.83
N ALA A 73 -1.99 19.65 20.52
CA ALA A 73 -2.67 18.58 19.84
C ALA A 73 -1.79 17.32 19.79
N GLY A 74 -2.42 16.19 19.97
CA GLY A 74 -1.75 14.88 19.83
C GLY A 74 -1.40 14.59 18.38
N ASP A 75 -0.75 13.47 18.14
CA ASP A 75 -0.37 13.03 16.81
C ASP A 75 -1.40 12.08 16.21
N LEU A 76 -1.50 12.11 14.90
CA LEU A 76 -2.25 11.13 14.15
C LEU A 76 -1.32 10.00 13.73
N HIS A 77 -1.65 8.78 14.11
CA HIS A 77 -0.96 7.57 13.69
C HIS A 77 -1.80 6.85 12.64
N LEU A 78 -1.25 6.67 11.48
CA LEU A 78 -1.89 6.00 10.37
C LEU A 78 -1.24 4.64 10.13
N LEU A 79 -1.99 3.59 10.37
CA LEU A 79 -1.57 2.22 10.08
C LEU A 79 -1.87 1.90 8.61
N LEU A 80 -0.85 1.57 7.84
CA LEU A 80 -0.98 1.21 6.43
C LEU A 80 -1.29 -0.29 6.30
N SER A 81 -2.26 -0.63 5.47
CA SER A 81 -2.54 -2.01 5.09
C SER A 81 -2.28 -2.19 3.60
N VAL A 82 -1.32 -3.05 3.26
CA VAL A 82 -0.93 -3.32 1.88
C VAL A 82 -1.62 -4.59 1.40
N ARG A 83 -2.48 -4.45 0.40
CA ARG A 83 -3.14 -5.61 -0.20
C ARG A 83 -2.14 -6.45 -0.99
N GLY A 84 -2.18 -7.77 -0.77
CA GLY A 84 -1.43 -8.72 -1.56
C GLY A 84 -1.90 -8.77 -3.01
N HIS A 85 -0.96 -8.95 -3.94
CA HIS A 85 -1.29 -9.20 -5.34
C HIS A 85 -1.44 -10.71 -5.59
N PRO A 86 -2.44 -11.18 -6.35
CA PRO A 86 -2.69 -12.62 -6.52
C PRO A 86 -1.52 -13.38 -7.16
N ALA A 87 -0.80 -12.75 -8.09
CA ALA A 87 0.29 -13.37 -8.83
C ALA A 87 1.70 -12.94 -8.38
N LEU A 88 1.82 -11.88 -7.58
CA LEU A 88 3.11 -11.32 -7.16
C LEU A 88 3.22 -11.37 -5.65
N LYS A 89 4.23 -12.06 -5.14
CA LYS A 89 4.51 -12.14 -3.70
C LYS A 89 5.70 -11.26 -3.36
N ARG A 90 5.54 -10.35 -2.41
CA ARG A 90 6.61 -9.49 -1.94
C ARG A 90 7.32 -10.11 -0.74
N ARG A 91 8.66 -10.00 -0.71
CA ARG A 91 9.50 -10.29 0.46
C ARG A 91 10.55 -9.19 0.58
N GLY A 92 10.38 -8.30 1.54
CA GLY A 92 11.22 -7.10 1.64
C GLY A 92 11.09 -6.23 0.40
N LEU A 93 12.18 -6.00 -0.32
CA LEU A 93 12.19 -5.27 -1.59
C LEU A 93 12.01 -6.18 -2.82
N ASP A 94 12.16 -7.48 -2.66
CA ASP A 94 12.09 -8.43 -3.76
C ASP A 94 10.66 -8.87 -4.05
N ILE A 95 10.42 -9.15 -5.32
CA ILE A 95 9.16 -9.70 -5.82
C ILE A 95 9.39 -11.11 -6.33
N TYR A 96 8.47 -11.99 -6.02
CA TYR A 96 8.44 -13.37 -6.48
C TYR A 96 7.17 -13.63 -7.27
N SER A 97 7.32 -14.22 -8.44
CA SER A 97 6.18 -14.64 -9.27
C SER A 97 6.40 -16.04 -9.83
N GLU A 98 5.31 -16.67 -10.22
CA GLU A 98 5.33 -17.95 -10.89
C GLU A 98 4.85 -17.78 -12.33
N LEU A 99 5.66 -18.25 -13.28
CA LEU A 99 5.34 -18.28 -14.69
C LEU A 99 5.05 -19.72 -15.08
N LYS A 100 3.79 -20.04 -15.33
CA LYS A 100 3.34 -21.37 -15.75
C LYS A 100 3.36 -21.46 -17.26
N LEU A 101 4.13 -22.40 -17.79
CA LEU A 101 4.28 -22.62 -19.23
C LEU A 101 4.08 -24.10 -19.58
N PRO A 102 3.54 -24.40 -20.76
CA PRO A 102 3.48 -25.77 -21.25
C PRO A 102 4.90 -26.31 -21.51
N GLU A 103 5.09 -27.61 -21.34
CA GLU A 103 6.38 -28.27 -21.55
C GLU A 103 6.97 -28.02 -22.95
N SER A 104 6.13 -27.94 -23.98
CA SER A 104 6.53 -27.60 -25.35
C SER A 104 7.29 -26.26 -25.40
N ARG A 105 6.74 -25.24 -24.76
CA ARG A 105 7.38 -23.90 -24.69
C ARG A 105 8.69 -23.91 -23.92
N LEU A 106 8.82 -24.78 -22.93
CA LEU A 106 10.08 -24.94 -22.18
C LEU A 106 11.16 -25.63 -23.01
N ARG A 107 10.76 -26.55 -23.88
CA ARG A 107 11.69 -27.24 -24.83
C ARG A 107 12.12 -26.32 -25.97
N GLU A 108 11.17 -25.59 -26.55
CA GLU A 108 11.46 -24.68 -27.67
C GLU A 108 12.21 -23.43 -27.20
N GLY A 109 11.91 -22.94 -25.99
CA GLY A 109 12.45 -21.69 -25.49
C GLY A 109 11.80 -20.49 -26.18
N GLY A 110 12.53 -19.38 -26.30
CA GLY A 110 12.09 -18.16 -26.96
C GLY A 110 11.62 -17.06 -26.00
N ALA A 111 11.05 -16.00 -26.56
CA ALA A 111 10.60 -14.86 -25.79
C ALA A 111 9.27 -15.12 -25.10
N VAL A 112 9.19 -14.83 -23.80
CA VAL A 112 7.96 -14.88 -23.00
C VAL A 112 7.76 -13.58 -22.27
N GLU A 113 6.51 -13.22 -22.07
CA GLU A 113 6.13 -12.01 -21.37
C GLU A 113 5.84 -12.30 -19.89
N VAL A 114 6.43 -11.51 -19.01
CA VAL A 114 6.28 -11.62 -17.56
C VAL A 114 5.68 -10.34 -17.02
N ALA A 115 4.60 -10.44 -16.26
CA ALA A 115 4.02 -9.33 -15.54
C ALA A 115 4.93 -8.94 -14.36
N THR A 116 5.29 -7.67 -14.28
CA THR A 116 6.06 -7.11 -13.18
C THR A 116 5.30 -5.95 -12.54
N ILE A 117 5.75 -5.48 -11.38
CA ILE A 117 5.15 -4.28 -10.73
C ILE A 117 5.31 -3.00 -11.55
N ARG A 118 6.15 -3.01 -12.59
CA ARG A 118 6.39 -1.87 -13.50
C ARG A 118 5.88 -2.10 -14.91
N GLY A 119 4.90 -3.00 -15.06
CA GLY A 119 4.37 -3.42 -16.36
C GLY A 119 4.99 -4.70 -16.86
N SER A 120 4.56 -5.17 -18.01
CA SER A 120 5.06 -6.40 -18.62
C SER A 120 6.50 -6.25 -19.13
N ARG A 121 7.29 -7.31 -18.95
CA ARG A 121 8.66 -7.40 -19.46
C ARG A 121 8.83 -8.69 -20.25
N ARG A 122 9.54 -8.59 -21.37
CA ARG A 122 9.86 -9.72 -22.19
C ARG A 122 11.20 -10.32 -21.75
N ILE A 123 11.22 -11.61 -21.45
CA ILE A 123 12.43 -12.37 -21.09
C ILE A 123 12.67 -13.44 -22.14
N SER A 124 13.95 -13.79 -22.37
CA SER A 124 14.31 -14.89 -23.26
C SER A 124 14.53 -16.15 -22.45
N LEU A 125 13.78 -17.19 -22.75
CA LEU A 125 13.96 -18.51 -22.18
C LEU A 125 14.90 -19.30 -23.09
N PRO A 126 16.01 -19.85 -22.56
CA PRO A 126 16.81 -20.81 -23.30
C PRO A 126 15.95 -22.05 -23.63
N PRO A 127 16.24 -22.72 -24.76
CA PRO A 127 15.62 -24.00 -25.04
C PRO A 127 16.00 -25.03 -23.96
N TYR A 128 15.13 -26.01 -23.74
CA TYR A 128 15.29 -27.03 -22.69
C TYR A 128 15.37 -26.44 -21.27
N THR A 129 14.67 -25.31 -21.02
CA THR A 129 14.61 -24.75 -19.69
C THR A 129 13.92 -25.71 -18.72
N LEU A 130 14.64 -26.06 -17.65
CA LEU A 130 14.10 -26.97 -16.62
C LEU A 130 12.91 -26.32 -15.89
N SER A 131 11.91 -27.12 -15.58
CA SER A 131 10.88 -26.75 -14.61
C SER A 131 11.54 -26.38 -13.28
N VAL A 132 10.99 -25.39 -12.57
CA VAL A 132 11.52 -24.78 -11.32
C VAL A 132 12.76 -23.90 -11.46
N LYS A 133 13.21 -23.59 -12.69
CA LYS A 133 14.27 -22.60 -12.89
C LYS A 133 13.77 -21.21 -12.47
N ILE A 134 14.65 -20.47 -11.80
CA ILE A 134 14.38 -19.10 -11.36
C ILE A 134 15.17 -18.12 -12.23
N PHE A 135 14.48 -17.13 -12.77
CA PHE A 135 15.08 -16.00 -13.50
C PHE A 135 15.04 -14.76 -12.61
N GLN A 136 16.20 -14.14 -12.42
CA GLN A 136 16.34 -12.90 -11.69
C GLN A 136 16.27 -11.71 -12.67
N LEU A 137 15.32 -10.84 -12.46
CA LEU A 137 15.17 -9.60 -13.20
C LEU A 137 15.63 -8.45 -12.28
N LYS A 138 16.86 -8.02 -12.46
CA LYS A 138 17.52 -7.03 -11.60
C LYS A 138 16.80 -5.69 -11.64
N GLY A 139 16.61 -5.07 -10.46
CA GLY A 139 16.02 -3.75 -10.30
C GLY A 139 14.52 -3.68 -10.61
N LEU A 140 13.84 -4.81 -10.86
CA LEU A 140 12.40 -4.87 -11.12
C LEU A 140 11.56 -5.25 -9.89
N GLY A 141 12.17 -5.22 -8.70
CA GLY A 141 11.48 -5.31 -7.43
C GLY A 141 10.91 -3.97 -6.95
N VAL A 142 10.60 -3.92 -5.67
CA VAL A 142 10.04 -2.74 -5.00
C VAL A 142 11.12 -1.67 -4.85
N GLN A 143 10.75 -0.44 -5.10
CA GLN A 143 11.60 0.72 -4.83
C GLN A 143 11.34 1.18 -3.40
N ARG A 144 12.40 1.38 -2.62
CA ARG A 144 12.37 2.02 -1.31
C ARG A 144 13.25 3.25 -1.33
N ARG A 145 12.73 4.36 -0.85
CA ARG A 145 13.48 5.59 -0.70
C ARG A 145 13.80 5.79 0.79
N ALA A 146 15.09 5.90 1.10
CA ALA A 146 15.59 6.19 2.44
C ALA A 146 16.47 7.44 2.35
N GLY A 147 15.91 8.61 2.69
CA GLY A 147 16.58 9.89 2.49
C GLY A 147 16.87 10.15 1.01
N ASP A 148 18.15 10.37 0.68
CA ASP A 148 18.61 10.63 -0.69
C ASP A 148 18.91 9.35 -1.48
N PHE A 149 18.93 8.21 -0.83
CA PHE A 149 19.19 6.92 -1.46
C PHE A 149 17.89 6.26 -1.91
N THR A 150 17.98 5.61 -3.07
CA THR A 150 16.89 4.82 -3.62
C THR A 150 17.36 3.41 -3.88
N ASP A 151 16.84 2.47 -3.09
CA ASP A 151 17.11 1.06 -3.24
C ASP A 151 16.03 0.41 -4.10
N TYR A 152 16.45 -0.57 -4.90
CA TYR A 152 15.58 -1.38 -5.73
C TYR A 152 15.83 -2.85 -5.42
N GLY A 153 14.76 -3.57 -5.14
CA GLY A 153 14.82 -5.02 -5.11
C GLY A 153 14.79 -5.63 -6.51
N ASP A 154 14.84 -6.93 -6.56
CA ASP A 154 14.81 -7.72 -7.79
C ASP A 154 13.47 -8.44 -7.92
N HIS A 155 13.18 -8.89 -9.15
CA HIS A 155 12.03 -9.73 -9.39
C HIS A 155 12.50 -11.15 -9.78
N PHE A 156 12.13 -12.13 -8.97
CA PHE A 156 12.44 -13.54 -9.17
C PHE A 156 11.23 -14.24 -9.80
N VAL A 157 11.41 -14.73 -10.99
CA VAL A 157 10.39 -15.43 -11.77
C VAL A 157 10.68 -16.92 -11.74
N ARG A 158 9.87 -17.68 -11.05
CA ARG A 158 9.96 -19.14 -11.05
C ARG A 158 9.17 -19.70 -12.23
N VAL A 159 9.84 -20.43 -13.10
CA VAL A 159 9.17 -21.09 -14.22
C VAL A 159 8.70 -22.47 -13.79
N THR A 160 7.44 -22.79 -14.06
CA THR A 160 6.83 -24.10 -13.74
C THR A 160 6.18 -24.69 -14.98
N ALA A 161 6.48 -25.96 -15.26
CA ALA A 161 5.83 -26.71 -16.34
C ALA A 161 4.39 -27.04 -15.97
N ILE A 162 3.48 -26.87 -16.92
CA ILE A 162 2.10 -27.39 -16.84
C ILE A 162 1.83 -28.32 -18.01
N LYS A 163 1.01 -29.34 -17.78
CA LYS A 163 0.48 -30.19 -18.85
C LYS A 163 -0.48 -29.36 -19.70
N SER A 164 -0.52 -29.61 -21.01
CA SER A 164 -1.17 -28.74 -22.02
C SER A 164 -2.68 -28.51 -21.88
N GLU A 165 -3.36 -29.20 -20.98
CA GLU A 165 -4.80 -29.10 -20.81
C GLU A 165 -5.27 -27.89 -19.97
N ALA A 166 -4.37 -27.16 -19.28
CA ALA A 166 -4.72 -26.10 -18.33
C ALA A 166 -4.63 -24.65 -18.88
N ILE A 167 -4.54 -24.44 -20.21
CA ILE A 167 -4.21 -23.11 -20.77
C ILE A 167 -5.43 -22.19 -20.92
N GLN A 168 -6.67 -22.65 -20.75
CA GLN A 168 -7.86 -21.84 -21.05
C GLN A 168 -8.28 -20.84 -19.96
N GLU A 169 -7.77 -20.92 -18.73
CA GLU A 169 -8.25 -20.05 -17.62
C GLU A 169 -7.36 -18.85 -17.24
N ALA A 170 -6.17 -18.72 -17.85
CA ALA A 170 -5.21 -17.65 -17.44
C ALA A 170 -5.29 -16.36 -18.28
N ARG A 171 -6.24 -16.22 -19.19
CA ARG A 171 -6.45 -15.00 -19.97
C ARG A 171 -7.56 -14.15 -19.37
N GLY A 172 -7.29 -13.38 -18.35
CA GLY A 172 -8.26 -12.42 -17.87
C GLY A 172 -8.18 -12.03 -16.40
N ALA A 173 -7.13 -11.41 -15.99
CA ALA A 173 -7.17 -10.63 -14.76
C ALA A 173 -6.78 -9.18 -15.08
N PRO A 174 -7.72 -8.22 -14.99
CA PRO A 174 -7.38 -6.81 -15.18
C PRO A 174 -6.53 -6.32 -14.02
N ALA A 175 -5.53 -5.50 -14.34
CA ALA A 175 -4.75 -4.76 -13.38
C ALA A 175 -5.68 -3.80 -12.60
N ALA A 176 -6.08 -4.20 -11.40
CA ALA A 176 -6.78 -3.30 -10.48
C ALA A 176 -5.75 -2.62 -9.58
N GLY A 177 -5.34 -1.44 -10.01
CA GLY A 177 -4.71 -0.48 -9.12
C GLY A 177 -5.76 0.12 -8.20
N GLY A 178 -5.50 0.18 -6.92
CA GLY A 178 -6.37 0.85 -5.96
C GLY A 178 -5.91 0.54 -4.53
N ALA A 179 -5.08 1.40 -3.98
CA ALA A 179 -4.82 1.40 -2.54
C ALA A 179 -6.04 2.02 -1.83
N TRP A 180 -6.71 1.26 -0.97
CA TRP A 180 -7.74 1.76 -0.06
C TRP A 180 -7.19 1.70 1.35
N ALA A 181 -7.09 2.87 1.99
CA ALA A 181 -6.70 2.98 3.40
C ALA A 181 -7.96 2.94 4.26
N THR A 182 -8.02 2.04 5.23
CA THR A 182 -9.03 2.03 6.29
C THR A 182 -8.39 2.55 7.56
N ALA A 183 -8.91 3.66 8.10
CA ALA A 183 -8.51 4.20 9.39
C ALA A 183 -9.36 3.54 10.48
N LYS A 184 -8.73 2.95 11.50
CA LYS A 184 -9.39 2.65 12.78
C LYS A 184 -8.97 3.73 13.78
N SER A 185 -9.95 4.48 14.26
CA SER A 185 -9.80 5.37 15.41
C SER A 185 -9.95 4.55 16.69
N GLY A 186 -8.94 4.53 17.51
CA GLY A 186 -8.99 4.11 18.91
C GLY A 186 -9.31 5.30 19.82
#